data_0c93cbadc1a2c4e9837b241a95ce977f
#
_entry.id   0c93cbadc1a2c4e9837b241a95ce977f
#
_cell.length_a   1.000
_cell.length_b   1.000
_cell.length_c   1.000
_cell.angle_alpha   90.00
_cell.angle_beta   90.00
_cell.angle_gamma   90.00
#
_symmetry.space_group_name_H-M   'P 1'
#
loop_
_entity.id
_entity.type
_entity.pdbx_description
1 polymer ?
#
loop_
_entity_poly.entity_id
_entity_poly.type
_entity_poly.pdbx_seq_one_letter_code
_entity_poly.pdbx_strand_id
1 'polypeptide(L)'
;MEYEAIKQDLRQAYDAKAEVRERKEDAPWKRDERARFAAHLREAGSSVLLEIGAGHGVSGRYFADEGFAVTCVDLSPEMIGYCRAKGLTAEVMDFNALDFADGSFDAVFGMNTLLHVPRAELEAILREVKRVLAPGSLFYWGQYGGRDSEGVWSGDHYEPKRFFSFMTVERITDLAAEHFELLDLVVLEADYTGFEYHGLVLRRNRTDPAGTEEEAGLARR
;
A
#
# COMPACT_ATOMS: atom_id res chain seq x y z
N MET A 1 -17.39 9.45 -9.25
CA MET A 1 -17.40 7.98 -9.54
C MET A 1 -17.40 7.33 -8.19
N GLU A 2 -18.25 6.35 -7.95
CA GLU A 2 -18.27 5.64 -6.68
C GLU A 2 -17.01 4.78 -6.53
N TYR A 3 -16.44 4.68 -5.34
CA TYR A 3 -15.17 3.98 -5.11
C TYR A 3 -15.27 2.49 -5.45
N GLU A 4 -16.43 1.88 -5.27
CA GLU A 4 -16.65 0.48 -5.65
C GLU A 4 -16.48 0.24 -7.16
N ALA A 5 -16.97 1.16 -8.01
CA ALA A 5 -16.76 1.09 -9.45
C ALA A 5 -15.27 1.24 -9.82
N ILE A 6 -14.54 2.12 -9.13
CA ILE A 6 -13.09 2.26 -9.31
C ILE A 6 -12.36 0.94 -9.00
N LYS A 7 -12.73 0.27 -7.89
CA LYS A 7 -12.13 -1.02 -7.51
C LYS A 7 -12.40 -2.11 -8.55
N GLN A 8 -13.61 -2.16 -9.10
CA GLN A 8 -13.96 -3.12 -10.17
C GLN A 8 -13.13 -2.89 -11.44
N ASP A 9 -13.01 -1.64 -11.87
CA ASP A 9 -12.18 -1.26 -13.03
C ASP A 9 -10.70 -1.59 -12.79
N LEU A 10 -10.17 -1.29 -11.60
CA LEU A 10 -8.80 -1.63 -11.22
C LEU A 10 -8.56 -3.15 -11.28
N ARG A 11 -9.43 -3.93 -10.67
CA ARG A 11 -9.34 -5.39 -10.69
C ARG A 11 -9.30 -5.91 -12.13
N GLN A 12 -10.26 -5.51 -12.97
CA GLN A 12 -10.31 -5.94 -14.37
C GLN A 12 -9.05 -5.52 -15.14
N ALA A 13 -8.58 -4.29 -14.96
CA ALA A 13 -7.38 -3.77 -15.61
C ALA A 13 -6.13 -4.56 -15.23
N TYR A 14 -5.98 -4.92 -13.95
CA TYR A 14 -4.84 -5.68 -13.45
C TYR A 14 -4.91 -7.15 -13.82
N ASP A 15 -6.08 -7.79 -13.73
CA ASP A 15 -6.28 -9.17 -14.19
C ASP A 15 -5.89 -9.32 -15.67
N ALA A 16 -6.36 -8.42 -16.53
CA ALA A 16 -6.04 -8.44 -17.95
C ALA A 16 -4.55 -8.25 -18.30
N LYS A 17 -3.76 -7.69 -17.39
CA LYS A 17 -2.33 -7.41 -17.60
C LYS A 17 -1.39 -8.24 -16.70
N ALA A 18 -1.92 -9.21 -15.95
CA ALA A 18 -1.16 -9.95 -14.95
C ALA A 18 0.06 -10.66 -15.57
N GLU A 19 -0.11 -11.37 -16.68
CA GLU A 19 0.98 -12.06 -17.38
C GLU A 19 2.06 -11.10 -17.91
N VAL A 20 1.65 -9.94 -18.45
CA VAL A 20 2.58 -8.93 -18.95
C VAL A 20 3.40 -8.33 -17.81
N ARG A 21 2.74 -8.10 -16.66
CA ARG A 21 3.40 -7.57 -15.45
C ARG A 21 4.39 -8.56 -14.85
N GLU A 22 4.05 -9.86 -14.85
CA GLU A 22 4.92 -10.91 -14.34
C GLU A 22 6.25 -10.98 -15.10
N ARG A 23 6.24 -10.71 -16.40
CA ARG A 23 7.43 -10.72 -17.25
C ARG A 23 8.23 -9.43 -17.24
N LYS A 24 7.67 -8.36 -16.65
CA LYS A 24 8.32 -7.05 -16.64
C LYS A 24 9.39 -6.99 -15.57
N GLU A 25 10.60 -6.63 -15.96
CA GLU A 25 11.68 -6.32 -15.01
C GLU A 25 11.30 -5.13 -14.12
N ASP A 26 11.66 -5.22 -12.87
CA ASP A 26 11.43 -4.17 -11.89
C ASP A 26 12.51 -3.07 -12.04
N ALA A 27 12.11 -1.82 -11.86
CA ALA A 27 13.06 -0.71 -11.92
C ALA A 27 14.04 -0.79 -10.72
N PRO A 28 15.36 -0.56 -10.93
CA PRO A 28 16.38 -0.71 -9.88
C PRO A 28 16.05 0.07 -8.59
N TRP A 29 15.58 1.31 -8.71
CA TRP A 29 15.24 2.16 -7.58
C TRP A 29 14.15 1.57 -6.66
N LYS A 30 13.26 0.72 -7.18
CA LYS A 30 12.24 0.03 -6.35
C LYS A 30 12.88 -1.00 -5.43
N ARG A 31 13.96 -1.63 -5.88
CA ARG A 31 14.74 -2.53 -5.04
C ARG A 31 15.44 -1.75 -3.92
N ASP A 32 15.97 -0.57 -4.24
CA ASP A 32 16.60 0.30 -3.25
C ASP A 32 15.61 0.76 -2.19
N GLU A 33 14.37 1.11 -2.59
CA GLU A 33 13.30 1.47 -1.66
C GLU A 33 12.89 0.30 -0.74
N ARG A 34 12.79 -0.92 -1.28
CA ARG A 34 12.56 -2.13 -0.46
C ARG A 34 13.71 -2.37 0.52
N ALA A 35 14.96 -2.21 0.07
CA ALA A 35 16.13 -2.36 0.93
C ALA A 35 16.17 -1.31 2.04
N ARG A 36 15.81 -0.06 1.73
CA ARG A 36 15.69 1.03 2.69
C ARG A 36 14.64 0.69 3.76
N PHE A 37 13.45 0.26 3.37
CA PHE A 37 12.43 -0.14 4.34
C PHE A 37 12.84 -1.37 5.15
N ALA A 38 13.48 -2.38 4.54
CA ALA A 38 14.00 -3.55 5.26
C ALA A 38 15.04 -3.17 6.33
N ALA A 39 15.84 -2.13 6.11
CA ALA A 39 16.75 -1.61 7.12
C ALA A 39 16.00 -1.05 8.33
N HIS A 40 14.95 -0.22 8.11
CA HIS A 40 14.08 0.27 9.18
C HIS A 40 13.39 -0.87 9.93
N LEU A 41 12.93 -1.92 9.22
CA LEU A 41 12.31 -3.09 9.84
C LEU A 41 13.26 -3.82 10.79
N ARG A 42 14.52 -4.02 10.37
CA ARG A 42 15.53 -4.67 11.21
C ARG A 42 15.88 -3.84 12.44
N GLU A 43 16.02 -2.54 12.28
CA GLU A 43 16.27 -1.61 13.40
C GLU A 43 15.11 -1.61 14.40
N ALA A 44 13.87 -1.71 13.92
CA ALA A 44 12.68 -1.81 14.76
C ALA A 44 12.47 -3.20 15.37
N GLY A 45 13.19 -4.23 14.93
CA GLY A 45 12.97 -5.62 15.35
C GLY A 45 11.71 -6.25 14.80
N SER A 46 11.19 -5.72 13.68
CA SER A 46 9.98 -6.22 13.01
C SER A 46 10.23 -7.58 12.35
N SER A 47 9.23 -8.44 12.33
CA SER A 47 9.32 -9.80 11.76
C SER A 47 8.12 -10.18 10.90
N VAL A 48 6.94 -9.61 11.14
CA VAL A 48 5.69 -9.94 10.45
C VAL A 48 5.22 -8.75 9.61
N LEU A 49 5.15 -8.95 8.29
CA LEU A 49 4.87 -7.90 7.32
C LEU A 49 3.61 -8.22 6.49
N LEU A 50 2.71 -7.25 6.39
CA LEU A 50 1.60 -7.25 5.43
C LEU A 50 1.97 -6.40 4.21
N GLU A 51 1.89 -6.95 3.01
CA GLU A 51 1.94 -6.20 1.76
C GLU A 51 0.52 -5.98 1.22
N ILE A 52 0.10 -4.71 1.13
CA ILE A 52 -1.19 -4.31 0.55
C ILE A 52 -1.02 -3.92 -0.92
N GLY A 53 -1.90 -4.42 -1.81
CA GLY A 53 -1.78 -4.24 -3.25
C GLY A 53 -0.51 -4.88 -3.80
N ALA A 54 -0.27 -6.13 -3.43
CA ALA A 54 0.97 -6.86 -3.68
C ALA A 54 1.29 -7.06 -5.16
N GLY A 55 0.30 -6.89 -6.05
CA GLY A 55 0.45 -7.20 -7.46
C GLY A 55 0.93 -8.64 -7.64
N HIS A 56 1.91 -8.86 -8.51
CA HIS A 56 2.44 -10.20 -8.76
C HIS A 56 3.53 -10.67 -7.75
N GLY A 57 3.65 -10.00 -6.58
CA GLY A 57 4.42 -10.46 -5.43
C GLY A 57 5.94 -10.22 -5.49
N VAL A 58 6.42 -9.22 -6.22
CA VAL A 58 7.87 -8.91 -6.30
C VAL A 58 8.40 -8.43 -4.96
N SER A 59 7.69 -7.50 -4.32
CA SER A 59 8.13 -6.96 -3.02
C SER A 59 7.95 -8.00 -1.92
N GLY A 60 6.81 -8.73 -1.91
CA GLY A 60 6.60 -9.83 -0.96
C GLY A 60 7.70 -10.88 -1.03
N ARG A 61 8.11 -11.29 -2.25
CA ARG A 61 9.21 -12.23 -2.41
C ARG A 61 10.53 -11.65 -1.90
N TYR A 62 10.81 -10.37 -2.22
CA TYR A 62 11.99 -9.69 -1.70
C TYR A 62 12.06 -9.73 -0.17
N PHE A 63 10.98 -9.33 0.52
CA PHE A 63 10.96 -9.34 1.99
C PHE A 63 11.01 -10.75 2.58
N ALA A 64 10.39 -11.74 1.94
CA ALA A 64 10.48 -13.13 2.38
C ALA A 64 11.92 -13.67 2.25
N ASP A 65 12.64 -13.32 1.17
CA ASP A 65 14.07 -13.68 1.00
C ASP A 65 14.97 -12.98 2.03
N GLU A 66 14.57 -11.78 2.50
CA GLU A 66 15.23 -11.05 3.60
C GLU A 66 14.88 -11.59 4.99
N GLY A 67 14.05 -12.65 5.09
CA GLY A 67 13.73 -13.38 6.32
C GLY A 67 12.50 -12.89 7.07
N PHE A 68 11.67 -12.01 6.48
CA PHE A 68 10.40 -11.58 7.08
C PHE A 68 9.27 -12.59 6.80
N ALA A 69 8.36 -12.77 7.76
CA ALA A 69 7.10 -13.48 7.53
C ALA A 69 6.13 -12.56 6.80
N VAL A 70 5.87 -12.83 5.51
CA VAL A 70 5.10 -11.95 4.64
C VAL A 70 3.73 -12.53 4.33
N THR A 71 2.70 -11.70 4.51
CA THR A 71 1.35 -11.93 3.96
C THR A 71 1.08 -10.88 2.89
N CYS A 72 0.61 -11.31 1.71
CA CYS A 72 0.29 -10.44 0.59
C CYS A 72 -1.22 -10.36 0.39
N VAL A 73 -1.76 -9.16 0.14
CA VAL A 73 -3.16 -8.99 -0.27
C VAL A 73 -3.27 -8.13 -1.53
N ASP A 74 -4.20 -8.48 -2.41
CA ASP A 74 -4.51 -7.74 -3.63
C ASP A 74 -5.97 -7.99 -4.04
N LEU A 75 -6.60 -7.03 -4.72
CA LEU A 75 -7.94 -7.18 -5.28
C LEU A 75 -8.01 -8.17 -6.45
N SER A 76 -6.90 -8.36 -7.17
CA SER A 76 -6.80 -9.20 -8.36
C SER A 76 -6.51 -10.66 -8.01
N PRO A 77 -7.41 -11.61 -8.29
CA PRO A 77 -7.14 -13.04 -8.12
C PRO A 77 -5.96 -13.53 -8.97
N GLU A 78 -5.76 -12.96 -10.16
CA GLU A 78 -4.65 -13.31 -11.05
C GLU A 78 -3.31 -12.92 -10.41
N MET A 79 -3.23 -11.70 -9.83
CA MET A 79 -2.03 -11.26 -9.12
C MET A 79 -1.73 -12.15 -7.91
N ILE A 80 -2.75 -12.50 -7.14
CA ILE A 80 -2.61 -13.42 -6.00
C ILE A 80 -2.15 -14.81 -6.46
N GLY A 81 -2.60 -15.27 -7.62
CA GLY A 81 -2.11 -16.50 -8.25
C GLY A 81 -0.59 -16.51 -8.43
N TYR A 82 -0.03 -15.40 -8.93
CA TYR A 82 1.42 -15.23 -9.07
C TYR A 82 2.15 -15.14 -7.71
N CYS A 83 1.58 -14.48 -6.71
CA CYS A 83 2.14 -14.48 -5.36
C CYS A 83 2.25 -15.91 -4.80
N ARG A 84 1.19 -16.69 -4.90
CA ARG A 84 1.16 -18.10 -4.45
C ARG A 84 2.14 -18.97 -5.22
N ALA A 85 2.27 -18.76 -6.54
CA ALA A 85 3.25 -19.47 -7.37
C ALA A 85 4.71 -19.19 -6.94
N LYS A 86 4.97 -18.02 -6.32
CA LYS A 86 6.26 -17.67 -5.71
C LYS A 86 6.43 -18.20 -4.28
N GLY A 87 5.47 -18.98 -3.77
CA GLY A 87 5.52 -19.54 -2.42
C GLY A 87 5.17 -18.54 -1.31
N LEU A 88 4.48 -17.44 -1.64
CA LEU A 88 4.04 -16.45 -0.66
C LEU A 88 2.67 -16.83 -0.07
N THR A 89 2.46 -16.52 1.20
CA THR A 89 1.11 -16.44 1.78
C THR A 89 0.39 -15.27 1.14
N ALA A 90 -0.72 -15.53 0.44
CA ALA A 90 -1.38 -14.48 -0.33
C ALA A 90 -2.90 -14.70 -0.43
N GLU A 91 -3.67 -13.63 -0.28
CA GLU A 91 -5.13 -13.66 -0.26
C GLU A 91 -5.74 -12.57 -1.12
N VAL A 92 -6.87 -12.90 -1.79
CA VAL A 92 -7.66 -11.89 -2.49
C VAL A 92 -8.44 -11.10 -1.45
N MET A 93 -8.09 -9.84 -1.29
CA MET A 93 -8.66 -9.01 -0.23
C MET A 93 -8.65 -7.53 -0.64
N ASP A 94 -9.68 -6.82 -0.20
CA ASP A 94 -9.74 -5.36 -0.27
C ASP A 94 -9.08 -4.77 0.99
N PHE A 95 -8.06 -3.96 0.81
CA PHE A 95 -7.40 -3.29 1.95
C PHE A 95 -8.26 -2.22 2.63
N ASN A 96 -9.44 -1.92 2.09
CA ASN A 96 -10.45 -1.10 2.77
C ASN A 96 -11.14 -1.84 3.93
N ALA A 97 -11.05 -3.17 3.95
CA ALA A 97 -11.61 -4.02 5.00
C ALA A 97 -10.73 -5.28 5.12
N LEU A 98 -9.66 -5.17 5.92
CA LEU A 98 -8.69 -6.25 6.12
C LEU A 98 -9.21 -7.26 7.15
N ASP A 99 -9.33 -8.52 6.75
CA ASP A 99 -9.76 -9.61 7.63
C ASP A 99 -8.60 -10.12 8.51
N PHE A 100 -8.01 -9.20 9.26
CA PHE A 100 -6.95 -9.47 10.22
C PHE A 100 -7.28 -8.82 11.57
N ALA A 101 -6.80 -9.44 12.63
CA ALA A 101 -6.96 -8.89 13.99
C ALA A 101 -6.20 -7.56 14.15
N ASP A 102 -6.65 -6.71 15.06
CA ASP A 102 -5.98 -5.49 15.44
C ASP A 102 -4.56 -5.76 15.92
N GLY A 103 -3.60 -4.97 15.45
CA GLY A 103 -2.21 -5.07 15.87
C GLY A 103 -1.50 -6.38 15.49
N SER A 104 -1.97 -7.08 14.45
CA SER A 104 -1.43 -8.39 14.04
C SER A 104 -0.14 -8.31 13.23
N PHE A 105 0.26 -7.10 12.78
CA PHE A 105 1.46 -6.90 11.97
C PHE A 105 2.45 -5.91 12.61
N ASP A 106 3.74 -6.22 12.48
CA ASP A 106 4.85 -5.34 12.85
C ASP A 106 5.15 -4.33 11.76
N ALA A 107 4.66 -4.57 10.54
CA ALA A 107 4.83 -3.67 9.41
C ALA A 107 3.73 -3.83 8.36
N VAL A 108 3.42 -2.73 7.67
CA VAL A 108 2.65 -2.71 6.42
C VAL A 108 3.51 -2.10 5.32
N PHE A 109 3.45 -2.68 4.12
CA PHE A 109 4.12 -2.17 2.93
C PHE A 109 3.10 -1.94 1.81
N GLY A 110 3.04 -0.72 1.28
CA GLY A 110 2.19 -0.36 0.16
C GLY A 110 2.96 0.48 -0.87
N MET A 111 3.36 -0.15 -1.98
CA MET A 111 4.08 0.53 -3.06
C MET A 111 3.20 0.68 -4.30
N ASN A 112 2.90 1.92 -4.69
CA ASN A 112 2.04 2.25 -5.84
C ASN A 112 0.62 1.65 -5.73
N THR A 113 0.08 1.63 -4.52
CA THR A 113 -1.23 1.05 -4.20
C THR A 113 -2.24 2.14 -3.87
N LEU A 114 -1.96 2.97 -2.87
CA LEU A 114 -2.88 4.01 -2.42
C LEU A 114 -3.11 5.14 -3.43
N LEU A 115 -2.25 5.26 -4.43
CA LEU A 115 -2.48 6.19 -5.55
C LEU A 115 -3.73 5.86 -6.40
N HIS A 116 -4.34 4.69 -6.22
CA HIS A 116 -5.58 4.31 -6.88
C HIS A 116 -6.82 4.57 -6.02
N VAL A 117 -6.63 5.12 -4.83
CA VAL A 117 -7.71 5.43 -3.87
C VAL A 117 -8.16 6.87 -4.04
N PRO A 118 -9.48 7.14 -4.16
CA PRO A 118 -9.99 8.49 -4.07
C PRO A 118 -9.58 9.15 -2.73
N ARG A 119 -9.23 10.44 -2.77
CA ARG A 119 -8.79 11.17 -1.57
C ARG A 119 -9.83 11.14 -0.45
N ALA A 120 -11.11 11.18 -0.82
CA ALA A 120 -12.21 11.10 0.13
C ALA A 120 -12.23 9.78 0.94
N GLU A 121 -11.60 8.72 0.42
CA GLU A 121 -11.57 7.39 1.03
C GLU A 121 -10.24 7.11 1.77
N LEU A 122 -9.20 7.91 1.53
CA LEU A 122 -7.86 7.65 2.07
C LEU A 122 -7.84 7.63 3.60
N GLU A 123 -8.60 8.50 4.26
CA GLU A 123 -8.65 8.53 5.73
C GLU A 123 -9.15 7.22 6.31
N ALA A 124 -10.20 6.63 5.72
CA ALA A 124 -10.73 5.33 6.15
C ALA A 124 -9.69 4.21 5.98
N ILE A 125 -8.97 4.23 4.85
CA ILE A 125 -7.92 3.24 4.56
C ILE A 125 -6.72 3.40 5.49
N LEU A 126 -6.28 4.63 5.76
CA LEU A 126 -5.17 4.88 6.71
C LEU A 126 -5.53 4.43 8.14
N ARG A 127 -6.80 4.58 8.53
CA ARG A 127 -7.29 4.02 9.81
C ARG A 127 -7.26 2.49 9.80
N GLU A 128 -7.63 1.84 8.69
CA GLU A 128 -7.61 0.38 8.58
C GLU A 128 -6.16 -0.16 8.58
N VAL A 129 -5.23 0.47 7.85
CA VAL A 129 -3.80 0.18 7.94
C VAL A 129 -3.28 0.34 9.36
N LYS A 130 -3.68 1.43 10.04
CA LYS A 130 -3.31 1.69 11.43
C LYS A 130 -3.89 0.64 12.37
N ARG A 131 -5.11 0.16 12.14
CA ARG A 131 -5.76 -0.87 12.96
C ARG A 131 -4.96 -2.17 12.97
N VAL A 132 -4.53 -2.66 11.81
CA VAL A 132 -3.80 -3.94 11.71
C VAL A 132 -2.33 -3.87 12.15
N LEU A 133 -1.74 -2.67 12.22
CA LEU A 133 -0.40 -2.44 12.74
C LEU A 133 -0.38 -2.50 14.27
N ALA A 134 0.60 -3.14 14.88
CA ALA A 134 0.85 -3.04 16.31
C ALA A 134 1.29 -1.61 16.70
N PRO A 135 1.05 -1.13 17.93
CA PRO A 135 1.56 0.17 18.40
C PRO A 135 3.09 0.27 18.26
N GLY A 136 3.58 1.33 17.63
CA GLY A 136 5.00 1.55 17.35
C GLY A 136 5.53 0.89 16.08
N SER A 137 4.69 0.14 15.37
CA SER A 137 5.05 -0.56 14.13
C SER A 137 5.11 0.37 12.92
N LEU A 138 5.69 -0.11 11.82
CA LEU A 138 6.07 0.70 10.67
C LEU A 138 5.11 0.54 9.49
N PHE A 139 4.90 1.62 8.75
CA PHE A 139 4.18 1.63 7.50
C PHE A 139 5.03 2.27 6.40
N TYR A 140 5.22 1.57 5.29
CA TYR A 140 5.79 2.15 4.08
C TYR A 140 4.66 2.54 3.13
N TRP A 141 4.58 3.85 2.83
CA TRP A 141 3.69 4.39 1.82
C TRP A 141 4.48 4.97 0.68
N GLY A 142 4.50 4.28 -0.45
CA GLY A 142 5.22 4.71 -1.64
C GLY A 142 4.30 4.90 -2.83
N GLN A 143 4.37 6.05 -3.52
CA GLN A 143 3.58 6.28 -4.72
C GLN A 143 4.16 7.34 -5.65
N TYR A 144 3.76 7.28 -6.91
CA TYR A 144 3.98 8.37 -7.85
C TYR A 144 3.13 9.60 -7.48
N GLY A 145 3.71 10.80 -7.68
CA GLY A 145 3.11 12.08 -7.37
C GLY A 145 3.82 13.21 -8.11
N GLY A 146 4.12 14.32 -7.41
CA GLY A 146 4.75 15.53 -7.94
C GLY A 146 3.76 16.52 -8.55
N ARG A 147 2.48 16.18 -8.55
CA ARG A 147 1.38 17.06 -8.97
C ARG A 147 0.12 16.75 -8.20
N ASP A 148 -0.78 17.72 -8.13
CA ASP A 148 -2.07 17.57 -7.44
C ASP A 148 -3.19 17.34 -8.47
N SER A 149 -3.53 16.06 -8.71
CA SER A 149 -4.61 15.70 -9.64
C SER A 149 -5.26 14.38 -9.26
N GLU A 150 -6.56 14.25 -9.54
CA GLU A 150 -7.36 13.08 -9.21
C GLU A 150 -8.34 12.76 -10.35
N GLY A 151 -8.47 11.48 -10.69
CA GLY A 151 -9.41 11.00 -11.69
C GLY A 151 -8.89 9.85 -12.54
N VAL A 152 -9.71 9.43 -13.50
CA VAL A 152 -9.31 8.45 -14.52
C VAL A 152 -8.27 9.09 -15.45
N TRP A 153 -7.09 8.48 -15.54
CA TRP A 153 -6.02 9.05 -16.33
C TRP A 153 -6.18 8.71 -17.82
N SER A 154 -6.42 9.74 -18.63
CA SER A 154 -6.62 9.57 -20.09
C SER A 154 -5.41 8.98 -20.82
N GLY A 155 -4.19 9.19 -20.30
CA GLY A 155 -2.93 8.63 -20.83
C GLY A 155 -2.63 7.21 -20.38
N ASP A 156 -3.50 6.57 -19.59
CA ASP A 156 -3.29 5.19 -19.17
C ASP A 156 -3.45 4.20 -20.35
N HIS A 157 -2.60 3.19 -20.38
CA HIS A 157 -2.61 2.11 -21.40
C HIS A 157 -3.29 0.84 -20.94
N TYR A 158 -3.92 0.88 -19.77
CA TYR A 158 -4.78 -0.20 -19.31
C TYR A 158 -6.21 0.02 -19.81
N GLU A 159 -6.94 -1.08 -19.97
CA GLU A 159 -8.37 -1.05 -20.24
C GLU A 159 -9.05 -2.06 -19.28
N PRO A 160 -10.03 -1.58 -18.50
CA PRO A 160 -10.44 -0.18 -18.36
C PRO A 160 -9.31 0.72 -17.86
N LYS A 161 -9.38 2.03 -18.18
CA LYS A 161 -8.41 3.02 -17.70
C LYS A 161 -8.50 3.16 -16.20
N ARG A 162 -7.33 3.19 -15.54
CA ARG A 162 -7.28 3.24 -14.08
C ARG A 162 -7.48 4.65 -13.54
N PHE A 163 -8.07 4.72 -12.38
CA PHE A 163 -8.15 5.92 -11.55
C PHE A 163 -6.81 6.17 -10.85
N PHE A 164 -6.40 7.44 -10.75
CA PHE A 164 -5.22 7.87 -10.02
C PHE A 164 -5.51 9.09 -9.16
N SER A 165 -4.94 9.11 -7.97
CA SER A 165 -4.90 10.24 -7.04
C SER A 165 -3.45 10.63 -6.83
N PHE A 166 -2.93 11.48 -7.70
CA PHE A 166 -1.59 12.01 -7.56
C PHE A 166 -1.58 13.16 -6.55
N MET A 167 -0.57 13.21 -5.71
CA MET A 167 -0.39 14.25 -4.68
C MET A 167 0.98 14.89 -4.82
N THR A 168 1.13 16.14 -4.37
CA THR A 168 2.45 16.74 -4.13
C THR A 168 3.05 16.15 -2.86
N VAL A 169 4.36 16.33 -2.68
CA VAL A 169 5.06 15.83 -1.48
C VAL A 169 4.50 16.46 -0.21
N GLU A 170 4.14 17.75 -0.24
CA GLU A 170 3.54 18.44 0.91
C GLU A 170 2.18 17.81 1.27
N ARG A 171 1.32 17.59 0.26
CA ARG A 171 -0.01 17.03 0.53
C ARG A 171 0.05 15.60 1.10
N ILE A 172 0.92 14.73 0.57
CA ILE A 172 1.01 13.36 1.06
C ILE A 172 1.62 13.32 2.48
N THR A 173 2.60 14.18 2.77
CA THR A 173 3.20 14.26 4.10
C THR A 173 2.26 14.86 5.14
N ASP A 174 1.48 15.87 4.79
CA ASP A 174 0.46 16.46 5.68
C ASP A 174 -0.60 15.41 6.03
N LEU A 175 -1.13 14.71 5.03
CA LEU A 175 -2.11 13.65 5.25
C LEU A 175 -1.54 12.48 6.07
N ALA A 176 -0.31 12.06 5.81
CA ALA A 176 0.34 11.01 6.59
C ALA A 176 0.53 11.42 8.05
N ALA A 177 0.89 12.69 8.31
CA ALA A 177 1.14 13.22 9.65
C ALA A 177 -0.12 13.29 10.53
N GLU A 178 -1.32 13.29 9.96
CA GLU A 178 -2.58 13.20 10.71
C GLU A 178 -2.76 11.83 11.39
N HIS A 179 -2.11 10.79 10.86
CA HIS A 179 -2.32 9.41 11.30
C HIS A 179 -1.07 8.74 11.87
N PHE A 180 0.12 9.15 11.42
CA PHE A 180 1.40 8.50 11.70
C PHE A 180 2.50 9.53 11.97
N GLU A 181 3.55 9.08 12.63
CA GLU A 181 4.81 9.82 12.73
C GLU A 181 5.65 9.56 11.46
N LEU A 182 6.08 10.62 10.77
CA LEU A 182 6.99 10.52 9.64
C LEU A 182 8.42 10.30 10.15
N LEU A 183 9.03 9.16 9.81
CA LEU A 183 10.40 8.83 10.19
C LEU A 183 11.41 9.16 9.09
N ASP A 184 11.04 8.91 7.84
CA ASP A 184 11.93 9.06 6.70
C ASP A 184 11.13 9.35 5.42
N LEU A 185 11.69 10.16 4.54
CA LEU A 185 11.09 10.57 3.28
C LEU A 185 12.13 10.58 2.17
N VAL A 186 11.83 9.92 1.07
CA VAL A 186 12.60 10.01 -0.17
C VAL A 186 11.71 10.54 -1.28
N VAL A 187 12.23 11.50 -2.03
CA VAL A 187 11.61 12.02 -3.27
C VAL A 187 12.58 11.73 -4.41
N LEU A 188 12.12 10.92 -5.38
CA LEU A 188 12.91 10.55 -6.56
C LEU A 188 12.26 11.16 -7.80
N GLU A 189 13.10 11.62 -8.75
CA GLU A 189 12.59 11.88 -10.10
C GLU A 189 12.09 10.57 -10.70
N ALA A 190 10.85 10.56 -11.17
CA ALA A 190 10.30 9.37 -11.80
C ALA A 190 10.78 9.26 -13.26
N ASP A 191 10.79 8.02 -13.79
CA ASP A 191 11.14 7.71 -15.18
C ASP A 191 10.18 8.37 -16.20
N TYR A 192 9.11 9.00 -15.72
CA TYR A 192 8.10 9.71 -16.51
C TYR A 192 8.25 11.21 -16.30
N THR A 193 8.36 11.96 -17.39
CA THR A 193 8.48 13.42 -17.35
C THR A 193 7.35 14.07 -16.54
N GLY A 194 7.72 14.85 -15.52
CA GLY A 194 6.79 15.60 -14.66
C GLY A 194 6.15 14.79 -13.55
N PHE A 195 6.67 13.61 -13.24
CA PHE A 195 6.30 12.84 -12.05
C PHE A 195 7.48 12.72 -11.10
N GLU A 196 7.16 12.61 -9.83
CA GLU A 196 8.05 12.23 -8.75
C GLU A 196 7.57 10.91 -8.15
N TYR A 197 8.45 10.22 -7.44
CA TYR A 197 8.07 9.12 -6.57
C TYR A 197 8.33 9.54 -5.13
N HIS A 198 7.33 9.39 -4.26
CA HIS A 198 7.43 9.68 -2.84
C HIS A 198 7.43 8.38 -2.07
N GLY A 199 8.50 8.12 -1.31
CA GLY A 199 8.62 6.96 -0.43
C GLY A 199 8.68 7.40 1.03
N LEU A 200 7.59 7.17 1.77
CA LEU A 200 7.47 7.53 3.19
C LEU A 200 7.66 6.31 4.06
N VAL A 201 8.49 6.42 5.10
CA VAL A 201 8.52 5.50 6.22
C VAL A 201 7.82 6.15 7.39
N LEU A 202 6.75 5.54 7.84
CA LEU A 202 5.82 6.04 8.83
C LEU A 202 5.80 5.11 10.05
N ARG A 203 5.47 5.65 11.22
CA ARG A 203 5.33 4.85 12.45
C ARG A 203 3.96 5.09 13.08
N ARG A 204 3.26 4.01 13.46
CA ARG A 204 2.09 4.09 14.33
C ARG A 204 2.53 4.57 15.72
N ASN A 205 1.87 5.58 16.28
CA ASN A 205 2.20 6.07 17.62
C ASN A 205 2.04 4.96 18.66
N ARG A 206 2.97 4.87 19.61
CA ARG A 206 2.97 3.85 20.67
C ARG A 206 1.83 4.02 21.67
N THR A 207 1.30 5.24 21.78
CA THR A 207 0.21 5.61 22.71
C THR A 207 -1.17 5.44 22.11
N ASP A 208 -1.27 5.12 20.81
CA ASP A 208 -2.57 4.84 20.18
C ASP A 208 -3.15 3.57 20.79
N PRO A 209 -4.42 3.59 21.27
CA PRO A 209 -5.04 2.39 21.81
C PRO A 209 -5.01 1.29 20.74
N ALA A 210 -4.69 0.08 21.15
CA ALA A 210 -4.99 -1.10 20.35
C ALA A 210 -6.51 -1.09 20.16
N GLY A 211 -7.00 -1.09 18.91
CA GLY A 211 -8.38 -0.83 18.53
C GLY A 211 -9.40 -1.26 19.59
N THR A 212 -10.04 -0.28 20.21
CA THR A 212 -11.12 -0.54 21.16
C THR A 212 -12.45 -0.33 20.45
N GLU A 213 -13.35 -1.28 20.63
CA GLU A 213 -14.76 -1.25 20.27
C GLU A 213 -15.47 -0.03 20.89
N GLU A 214 -15.37 1.15 20.32
CA GLU A 214 -16.05 2.33 20.86
C GLU A 214 -16.95 3.07 19.86
N GLU A 215 -17.47 2.41 18.83
CA GLU A 215 -18.56 2.96 18.01
C GLU A 215 -19.81 2.08 17.83
N ALA A 216 -19.92 0.95 18.51
CA ALA A 216 -21.14 0.13 18.49
C ALA A 216 -22.24 0.60 19.47
N GLY A 217 -22.01 1.66 20.24
CA GLY A 217 -22.87 2.10 21.36
C GLY A 217 -23.90 3.18 21.05
N LEU A 218 -23.89 3.84 19.89
CA LEU A 218 -24.77 5.00 19.66
C LEU A 218 -25.96 4.79 18.70
N ALA A 219 -26.23 3.56 18.27
CA ALA A 219 -27.35 3.25 17.37
C ALA A 219 -28.53 2.53 18.05
N ARG A 220 -28.60 2.52 19.37
CA ARG A 220 -29.77 2.00 20.12
C ARG A 220 -30.12 2.88 21.32
N ARG A 221 -30.71 4.05 21.04
CA ARG A 221 -31.67 4.71 21.95
C ARG A 221 -32.65 5.54 21.13
#